data_40ba2992e8a33df2d739df198d9ab4ac
#
_entry.id   40ba2992e8a33df2d739df198d9ab4ac
#
_cell.length_a   1.000
_cell.length_b   1.000
_cell.length_c   1.000
_cell.angle_alpha   90.00
_cell.angle_beta   90.00
_cell.angle_gamma   90.00
#
_symmetry.space_group_name_H-M   'P 1'
#
loop_
_entity.id
_entity.type
_entity.pdbx_description
1 polymer ?
#
loop_
_entity_poly.entity_id
_entity_poly.type
_entity_poly.pdbx_seq_one_letter_code
_entity_poly.pdbx_strand_id
1 'polypeptide(L)'
;MRRPDNIIFEDNTFPLLMRRGSVSTVNEVGITIQAIHEALEIKYFYEGCSTLLIGNKTVNVKAGDIVIINPYEFHATLDGGGENVGRYHIFMIGLDFFEGVRGADIDLRHLVYGKHTVFKTHFTDNERMRELLSLAIEEDTSESAASRLAVFGIISQFFAELLKYGTVSEEGSSSEDILHYYNVIEPAIRIIRDEYSRRFTVEMLADACNISKFHFCRIFKSVMGMSAIKYLNVYRLKIADTLLTSSDRQIGEIATLCGFEDAGYFARIYKEHYGHAPSKREDKV
;
A
#
# COMPACT_ATOMS: atom_id res chain seq x y z
N MET A 1 -16.59 6.10 8.48
CA MET A 1 -15.23 6.45 9.00
C MET A 1 -14.23 5.69 8.16
N ARG A 2 -13.46 6.36 7.29
CA ARG A 2 -12.58 5.72 6.31
C ARG A 2 -11.31 5.19 7.00
N ARG A 3 -10.92 3.96 6.73
CA ARG A 3 -9.71 3.32 7.29
C ARG A 3 -8.50 3.59 6.37
N PRO A 4 -7.34 4.06 6.85
CA PRO A 4 -6.23 4.50 5.99
C PRO A 4 -5.58 3.40 5.15
N ASP A 5 -5.55 2.17 5.63
CA ASP A 5 -4.97 1.03 4.90
C ASP A 5 -6.00 0.22 4.10
N ASN A 6 -7.28 0.50 4.27
CA ASN A 6 -8.26 0.11 3.29
C ASN A 6 -8.28 1.22 2.25
N ILE A 7 -7.71 0.95 1.10
CA ILE A 7 -8.00 1.73 -0.08
C ILE A 7 -9.49 1.58 -0.30
N ILE A 8 -10.24 2.61 0.08
CA ILE A 8 -11.66 2.66 -0.22
C ILE A 8 -11.73 3.19 -1.62
N PHE A 9 -11.99 2.31 -2.55
CA PHE A 9 -12.46 2.71 -3.86
C PHE A 9 -13.78 3.45 -3.66
N GLU A 10 -13.91 4.61 -4.25
CA GLU A 10 -15.14 5.43 -4.16
C GLU A 10 -16.35 4.66 -4.67
N ASP A 11 -16.11 3.72 -5.57
CA ASP A 11 -17.07 2.76 -6.08
C ASP A 11 -16.53 1.33 -5.91
N ASN A 12 -17.12 0.55 -5.02
CA ASN A 12 -16.75 -0.85 -4.82
C ASN A 12 -17.04 -1.75 -6.03
N THR A 13 -17.85 -1.28 -7.00
CA THR A 13 -18.09 -2.00 -8.26
C THR A 13 -17.01 -1.74 -9.31
N PHE A 14 -16.14 -0.75 -9.06
CA PHE A 14 -15.01 -0.41 -9.90
C PHE A 14 -13.78 -0.13 -9.03
N PRO A 15 -13.08 -1.18 -8.55
CA PRO A 15 -12.01 -1.07 -7.56
C PRO A 15 -10.70 -0.58 -8.19
N LEU A 16 -10.74 0.62 -8.73
CA LEU A 16 -9.61 1.36 -9.28
C LEU A 16 -9.60 2.78 -8.70
N LEU A 17 -8.48 3.19 -8.15
CA LEU A 17 -8.21 4.56 -7.75
C LEU A 17 -7.04 5.08 -8.57
N MET A 18 -7.27 6.19 -9.28
CA MET A 18 -6.23 6.92 -9.98
C MET A 18 -6.05 8.30 -9.33
N ARG A 19 -4.79 8.70 -9.11
CA ARG A 19 -4.45 10.04 -8.63
C ARG A 19 -3.47 10.70 -9.58
N ARG A 20 -3.87 11.85 -10.11
CA ARG A 20 -3.03 12.64 -10.99
C ARG A 20 -2.07 13.50 -10.18
N GLY A 21 -0.83 13.63 -10.68
CA GLY A 21 0.10 14.62 -10.22
C GLY A 21 0.54 14.48 -8.78
N SER A 22 0.54 13.26 -8.23
CA SER A 22 1.09 13.04 -6.88
C SER A 22 2.52 13.53 -6.83
N VAL A 23 2.78 14.51 -5.98
CA VAL A 23 4.13 14.94 -5.62
C VAL A 23 4.50 14.22 -4.35
N SER A 24 5.66 13.59 -4.32
CA SER A 24 6.20 13.04 -3.09
C SER A 24 6.53 14.21 -2.15
N THR A 25 5.72 14.41 -1.12
CA THR A 25 6.08 15.32 -0.02
C THR A 25 6.91 14.55 0.97
N VAL A 26 8.17 14.90 1.05
CA VAL A 26 9.11 14.34 2.03
C VAL A 26 8.88 15.05 3.36
N ASN A 27 8.73 14.31 4.44
CA ASN A 27 8.84 14.90 5.77
C ASN A 27 10.30 15.29 6.07
N GLU A 28 10.52 16.07 7.13
CA GLU A 28 11.86 16.54 7.55
C GLU A 28 12.89 15.40 7.80
N VAL A 29 12.45 14.14 7.81
CA VAL A 29 13.29 12.93 7.98
C VAL A 29 13.64 12.27 6.64
N GLY A 30 13.16 12.80 5.50
CA GLY A 30 13.49 12.28 4.18
C GLY A 30 12.77 10.98 3.80
N ILE A 31 11.72 10.58 4.51
CA ILE A 31 10.94 9.36 4.24
C ILE A 31 9.48 9.75 4.08
N THR A 32 8.91 9.51 2.90
CA THR A 32 7.47 9.62 2.73
C THR A 32 6.75 8.38 3.27
N ILE A 33 5.44 8.53 3.37
CA ILE A 33 4.50 7.59 3.99
C ILE A 33 4.86 6.16 3.65
N GLN A 34 5.22 5.40 4.67
CA GLN A 34 5.35 3.95 4.60
C GLN A 34 3.96 3.35 4.43
N ALA A 35 3.75 2.57 3.40
CA ALA A 35 2.48 1.94 3.12
C ALA A 35 2.60 0.42 2.96
N ILE A 36 1.56 -0.28 3.41
CA ILE A 36 1.30 -1.69 3.13
C ILE A 36 -0.21 -1.78 2.90
N HIS A 37 -0.63 -2.29 1.76
CA HIS A 37 -2.05 -2.44 1.43
C HIS A 37 -2.30 -3.64 0.52
N GLU A 38 -3.55 -4.05 0.43
CA GLU A 38 -3.96 -5.22 -0.38
C GLU A 38 -3.95 -4.93 -1.88
N ALA A 39 -4.16 -3.68 -2.31
CA ALA A 39 -4.21 -3.36 -3.72
C ALA A 39 -2.84 -3.52 -4.40
N LEU A 40 -2.85 -3.89 -5.67
CA LEU A 40 -1.70 -3.71 -6.54
C LEU A 40 -1.54 -2.21 -6.81
N GLU A 41 -0.35 -1.66 -6.56
CA GLU A 41 -0.06 -0.25 -6.83
C GLU A 41 0.89 -0.12 -8.02
N ILE A 42 0.55 0.81 -8.92
CA ILE A 42 1.39 1.17 -10.05
C ILE A 42 1.77 2.65 -9.90
N LYS A 43 3.06 2.94 -9.92
CA LYS A 43 3.58 4.32 -10.00
C LYS A 43 4.17 4.54 -11.38
N TYR A 44 3.65 5.51 -12.12
CA TYR A 44 4.21 5.97 -13.38
C TYR A 44 4.87 7.33 -13.17
N PHE A 45 6.19 7.36 -13.25
CA PHE A 45 6.98 8.57 -13.07
C PHE A 45 7.01 9.38 -14.38
N TYR A 46 6.53 10.62 -14.35
CA TYR A 46 6.51 11.47 -15.55
C TYR A 46 7.51 12.62 -15.49
N GLU A 47 8.08 12.94 -14.32
CA GLU A 47 9.07 14.01 -14.14
C GLU A 47 10.01 13.70 -12.97
N GLY A 48 11.26 14.19 -13.04
CA GLY A 48 12.24 14.10 -11.97
C GLY A 48 12.77 12.69 -11.72
N CYS A 49 13.28 12.47 -10.53
CA CYS A 49 13.78 11.17 -10.06
C CYS A 49 13.46 10.99 -8.58
N SER A 50 13.41 9.76 -8.13
CA SER A 50 13.18 9.39 -6.73
C SER A 50 13.88 8.10 -6.38
N THR A 51 14.02 7.86 -5.08
CA THR A 51 14.48 6.59 -4.55
C THR A 51 13.35 5.96 -3.75
N LEU A 52 12.96 4.74 -4.09
CA LEU A 52 11.93 3.98 -3.41
C LEU A 52 12.58 2.87 -2.58
N LEU A 53 12.04 2.61 -1.40
CA LEU A 53 12.25 1.37 -0.67
C LEU A 53 11.06 0.47 -0.94
N ILE A 54 11.27 -0.73 -1.49
CA ILE A 54 10.24 -1.71 -1.80
C ILE A 54 10.68 -3.05 -1.22
N GLY A 55 9.91 -3.56 -0.26
CA GLY A 55 10.38 -4.66 0.58
C GLY A 55 11.65 -4.29 1.32
N ASN A 56 12.74 -4.96 0.99
CA ASN A 56 14.09 -4.71 1.51
C ASN A 56 15.07 -4.15 0.46
N LYS A 57 14.55 -3.79 -0.73
CA LYS A 57 15.36 -3.32 -1.86
C LYS A 57 15.14 -1.84 -2.10
N THR A 58 16.21 -1.14 -2.43
CA THR A 58 16.16 0.26 -2.87
C THR A 58 16.10 0.30 -4.39
N VAL A 59 15.11 1.04 -4.92
CA VAL A 59 14.88 1.21 -6.36
C VAL A 59 15.01 2.69 -6.71
N ASN A 60 15.98 3.00 -7.55
CA ASN A 60 16.14 4.35 -8.11
C ASN A 60 15.29 4.47 -9.37
N VAL A 61 14.48 5.51 -9.46
CA VAL A 61 13.53 5.75 -10.54
C VAL A 61 13.69 7.13 -11.13
N LYS A 62 13.34 7.27 -12.39
CA LYS A 62 13.38 8.53 -13.16
C LYS A 62 12.12 8.67 -14.02
N ALA A 63 11.97 9.82 -14.64
CA ALA A 63 10.90 10.05 -15.60
C ALA A 63 10.90 8.96 -16.69
N GLY A 64 9.73 8.43 -16.99
CA GLY A 64 9.48 7.30 -17.89
C GLY A 64 9.46 5.93 -17.20
N ASP A 65 9.90 5.82 -15.97
CA ASP A 65 9.89 4.54 -15.24
C ASP A 65 8.50 4.20 -14.70
N ILE A 66 8.21 2.90 -14.67
CA ILE A 66 7.01 2.33 -14.07
C ILE A 66 7.43 1.41 -12.94
N VAL A 67 6.82 1.60 -11.78
CA VAL A 67 7.04 0.75 -10.61
C VAL A 67 5.75 0.03 -10.24
N ILE A 68 5.85 -1.28 -10.09
CA ILE A 68 4.77 -2.14 -9.60
C ILE A 68 5.09 -2.51 -8.16
N ILE A 69 4.16 -2.22 -7.28
CA ILE A 69 4.22 -2.61 -5.87
C ILE A 69 3.18 -3.71 -5.69
N ASN A 70 3.66 -4.89 -5.34
CA ASN A 70 2.80 -6.05 -5.17
C ASN A 70 1.91 -5.88 -3.94
N PRO A 71 0.74 -6.54 -3.90
CA PRO A 71 -0.10 -6.54 -2.71
C PRO A 71 0.68 -6.92 -1.46
N TYR A 72 0.46 -6.16 -0.37
CA TYR A 72 1.13 -6.30 0.93
C TYR A 72 2.65 -6.08 0.92
N GLU A 73 3.23 -5.63 -0.18
CA GLU A 73 4.64 -5.27 -0.23
C GLU A 73 4.86 -3.92 0.48
N PHE A 74 5.73 -3.94 1.49
CA PHE A 74 6.13 -2.72 2.17
C PHE A 74 6.82 -1.78 1.19
N HIS A 75 6.40 -0.53 1.17
CA HIS A 75 7.04 0.47 0.32
C HIS A 75 7.05 1.85 0.96
N ALA A 76 8.08 2.62 0.60
CA ALA A 76 8.24 4.01 1.02
C ALA A 76 9.00 4.78 -0.06
N THR A 77 8.81 6.08 -0.15
CA THR A 77 9.67 6.94 -0.94
C THR A 77 10.76 7.52 -0.05
N LEU A 78 12.01 7.38 -0.47
CA LEU A 78 13.20 7.88 0.21
C LEU A 78 13.73 9.06 -0.62
N ASP A 79 13.35 10.29 -0.28
CA ASP A 79 13.85 11.43 -1.02
C ASP A 79 14.94 12.16 -0.24
N GLY A 80 16.05 12.43 -0.91
CA GLY A 80 17.20 13.12 -0.36
C GLY A 80 17.09 14.64 -0.29
N GLY A 81 15.87 15.22 -0.34
CA GLY A 81 15.64 16.66 -0.16
C GLY A 81 16.36 17.52 -1.20
N GLY A 82 16.02 17.39 -2.48
CA GLY A 82 16.60 18.18 -3.57
C GLY A 82 15.54 18.74 -4.52
N GLU A 83 15.96 19.63 -5.43
CA GLU A 83 15.08 20.31 -6.40
C GLU A 83 14.48 19.37 -7.46
N ASN A 84 14.87 18.11 -7.51
CA ASN A 84 14.48 17.11 -8.54
C ASN A 84 13.64 15.95 -7.98
N VAL A 85 12.63 16.26 -7.19
CA VAL A 85 11.72 15.26 -6.63
C VAL A 85 10.87 14.64 -7.73
N GLY A 86 10.84 13.32 -7.79
CA GLY A 86 10.06 12.58 -8.78
C GLY A 86 8.56 12.81 -8.63
N ARG A 87 7.91 13.19 -9.74
CA ARG A 87 6.46 13.27 -9.84
C ARG A 87 5.91 12.05 -10.54
N TYR A 88 4.83 11.50 -10.03
CA TYR A 88 4.27 10.26 -10.54
C TYR A 88 2.74 10.22 -10.41
N HIS A 89 2.12 9.47 -11.30
CA HIS A 89 0.73 9.08 -11.17
C HIS A 89 0.64 7.76 -10.40
N ILE A 90 -0.38 7.62 -9.56
CA ILE A 90 -0.66 6.38 -8.81
C ILE A 90 -1.92 5.75 -9.37
N PHE A 91 -1.84 4.43 -9.62
CA PHE A 91 -2.98 3.57 -9.89
C PHE A 91 -3.01 2.51 -8.80
N MET A 92 -4.10 2.47 -8.06
CA MET A 92 -4.34 1.44 -7.05
C MET A 92 -5.46 0.55 -7.53
N ILE A 93 -5.16 -0.73 -7.70
CA ILE A 93 -6.04 -1.70 -8.34
C ILE A 93 -6.41 -2.76 -7.32
N GLY A 94 -7.70 -2.86 -7.00
CA GLY A 94 -8.23 -3.89 -6.12
C GLY A 94 -8.07 -5.28 -6.75
N LEU A 95 -7.86 -6.29 -5.92
CA LEU A 95 -7.68 -7.67 -6.40
C LEU A 95 -8.94 -8.26 -7.03
N ASP A 96 -10.08 -7.61 -6.82
CA ASP A 96 -11.38 -7.93 -7.40
C ASP A 96 -11.67 -7.17 -8.71
N PHE A 97 -10.72 -6.39 -9.23
CA PHE A 97 -10.89 -5.56 -10.43
C PHE A 97 -11.40 -6.36 -11.65
N PHE A 98 -11.00 -7.61 -11.80
CA PHE A 98 -11.44 -8.50 -12.87
C PHE A 98 -12.54 -9.49 -12.43
N GLU A 99 -13.06 -9.38 -11.21
CA GLU A 99 -14.09 -10.28 -10.72
C GLU A 99 -15.37 -10.16 -11.56
N GLY A 100 -15.91 -11.30 -11.98
CA GLY A 100 -17.13 -11.35 -12.80
C GLY A 100 -16.92 -11.12 -14.30
N VAL A 101 -15.69 -10.87 -14.78
CA VAL A 101 -15.41 -10.76 -16.22
C VAL A 101 -15.43 -12.15 -16.87
N ARG A 102 -16.52 -12.45 -17.61
CA ARG A 102 -16.66 -13.72 -18.30
C ARG A 102 -15.68 -13.82 -19.47
N GLY A 103 -14.94 -14.92 -19.55
CA GLY A 103 -14.05 -15.25 -20.69
C GLY A 103 -12.62 -14.76 -20.57
N ALA A 104 -12.28 -14.02 -19.53
CA ALA A 104 -10.88 -13.62 -19.28
C ALA A 104 -10.12 -14.64 -18.42
N ASP A 105 -10.82 -15.45 -17.63
CA ASP A 105 -10.24 -16.40 -16.65
C ASP A 105 -9.13 -15.79 -15.78
N ILE A 106 -9.21 -14.44 -15.56
CA ILE A 106 -8.25 -13.68 -14.78
C ILE A 106 -8.88 -13.40 -13.44
N ASP A 107 -8.33 -14.02 -12.43
CA ASP A 107 -8.59 -13.73 -11.02
C ASP A 107 -7.29 -13.28 -10.41
N LEU A 108 -7.18 -11.96 -10.13
CA LEU A 108 -5.96 -11.39 -9.53
C LEU A 108 -5.68 -11.97 -8.14
N ARG A 109 -6.73 -12.28 -7.37
CA ARG A 109 -6.56 -12.96 -6.08
C ARG A 109 -5.93 -14.33 -6.28
N HIS A 110 -6.44 -15.09 -7.25
CA HIS A 110 -5.87 -16.40 -7.55
C HIS A 110 -4.46 -16.30 -8.15
N LEU A 111 -4.18 -15.30 -8.97
CA LEU A 111 -2.82 -15.07 -9.49
C LEU A 111 -1.86 -14.73 -8.36
N VAL A 112 -2.22 -13.79 -7.50
CA VAL A 112 -1.37 -13.32 -6.41
C VAL A 112 -1.25 -14.37 -5.31
N TYR A 113 -2.38 -14.96 -4.86
CA TYR A 113 -2.39 -15.86 -3.71
C TYR A 113 -2.35 -17.35 -4.08
N GLY A 114 -2.95 -17.73 -5.20
CA GLY A 114 -3.02 -19.14 -5.60
C GLY A 114 -1.85 -19.62 -6.46
N LYS A 115 -1.38 -18.79 -7.38
CA LYS A 115 -0.24 -19.10 -8.25
C LYS A 115 1.08 -18.44 -7.81
N HIS A 116 1.07 -17.72 -6.69
CA HIS A 116 2.24 -17.04 -6.15
C HIS A 116 2.92 -16.10 -7.16
N THR A 117 2.12 -15.44 -7.97
CA THR A 117 2.63 -14.53 -8.99
C THR A 117 3.13 -13.26 -8.33
N VAL A 118 4.42 -13.04 -8.38
CA VAL A 118 5.06 -11.77 -8.01
C VAL A 118 5.36 -11.02 -9.30
N PHE A 119 4.83 -9.82 -9.44
CA PHE A 119 5.11 -8.99 -10.60
C PHE A 119 6.49 -8.33 -10.45
N LYS A 120 7.19 -8.21 -11.58
CA LYS A 120 8.45 -7.47 -11.65
C LYS A 120 8.21 -6.04 -11.18
N THR A 121 9.03 -5.58 -10.23
CA THR A 121 8.85 -4.31 -9.55
C THR A 121 9.15 -3.10 -10.44
N HIS A 122 10.13 -3.15 -11.34
CA HIS A 122 10.63 -1.97 -12.05
C HIS A 122 10.76 -2.20 -13.55
N PHE A 123 10.17 -1.29 -14.34
CA PHE A 123 10.22 -1.26 -15.80
C PHE A 123 10.76 0.09 -16.25
N THR A 124 11.85 0.10 -17.02
CA THR A 124 12.53 1.30 -17.53
C THR A 124 12.22 1.58 -19.00
N ASP A 125 11.98 0.56 -19.81
CA ASP A 125 11.93 0.64 -21.27
C ASP A 125 10.68 0.01 -21.91
N ASN A 126 9.54 -0.04 -21.20
CA ASN A 126 8.31 -0.56 -21.75
C ASN A 126 7.40 0.58 -22.25
N GLU A 127 7.58 0.97 -23.51
CA GLU A 127 6.83 2.05 -24.14
C GLU A 127 5.31 1.74 -24.17
N ARG A 128 4.93 0.49 -24.45
CA ARG A 128 3.53 0.11 -24.49
C ARG A 128 2.82 0.26 -23.14
N MET A 129 3.48 -0.09 -22.06
CA MET A 129 2.93 0.15 -20.72
C MET A 129 2.78 1.64 -20.43
N ARG A 130 3.75 2.47 -20.83
CA ARG A 130 3.66 3.94 -20.67
C ARG A 130 2.50 4.54 -21.43
N GLU A 131 2.32 4.16 -22.70
CA GLU A 131 1.19 4.59 -23.52
C GLU A 131 -0.15 4.25 -22.85
N LEU A 132 -0.31 3.02 -22.38
CA LEU A 132 -1.55 2.57 -21.73
C LEU A 132 -1.85 3.35 -20.44
N LEU A 133 -0.85 3.59 -19.60
CA LEU A 133 -1.05 4.38 -18.38
C LEU A 133 -1.39 5.85 -18.71
N SER A 134 -0.75 6.43 -19.74
CA SER A 134 -1.07 7.78 -20.21
C SER A 134 -2.49 7.87 -20.74
N LEU A 135 -2.93 6.91 -21.56
CA LEU A 135 -4.31 6.84 -22.05
C LEU A 135 -5.32 6.69 -20.89
N ALA A 136 -5.03 5.87 -19.87
CA ALA A 136 -5.91 5.74 -18.72
C ALA A 136 -6.06 7.07 -17.96
N ILE A 137 -4.99 7.85 -17.85
CA ILE A 137 -5.01 9.16 -17.22
C ILE A 137 -5.85 10.17 -18.04
N GLU A 138 -5.77 10.10 -19.36
CA GLU A 138 -6.54 10.97 -20.26
C GLU A 138 -8.03 10.65 -20.22
N GLU A 139 -8.40 9.35 -20.17
CA GLU A 139 -9.77 8.88 -20.11
C GLU A 139 -10.46 9.14 -18.75
N ASP A 140 -9.70 9.23 -17.66
CA ASP A 140 -10.25 9.49 -16.32
C ASP A 140 -10.72 10.93 -16.16
N THR A 141 -11.49 11.43 -17.11
CA THR A 141 -12.01 12.80 -17.11
C THR A 141 -13.48 12.87 -16.70
N SER A 142 -14.19 11.76 -16.67
CA SER A 142 -15.61 11.72 -16.34
C SER A 142 -16.00 10.44 -15.59
N GLU A 143 -16.99 10.54 -14.70
CA GLU A 143 -17.60 9.39 -14.01
C GLU A 143 -18.60 8.62 -14.91
N SER A 144 -18.54 8.79 -16.24
CA SER A 144 -19.47 8.16 -17.15
C SER A 144 -19.22 6.65 -17.28
N ALA A 145 -20.25 5.86 -17.56
CA ALA A 145 -20.12 4.44 -17.83
C ALA A 145 -19.19 4.16 -19.03
N ALA A 146 -19.17 5.06 -20.03
CA ALA A 146 -18.29 4.96 -21.19
C ALA A 146 -16.82 5.12 -20.79
N SER A 147 -16.50 6.12 -19.97
CA SER A 147 -15.14 6.34 -19.45
C SER A 147 -14.66 5.17 -18.59
N ARG A 148 -15.50 4.67 -17.69
CA ARG A 148 -15.19 3.49 -16.89
C ARG A 148 -14.88 2.26 -17.75
N LEU A 149 -15.67 2.03 -18.81
CA LEU A 149 -15.45 0.92 -19.73
C LEU A 149 -14.14 1.10 -20.52
N ALA A 150 -13.85 2.31 -20.97
CA ALA A 150 -12.59 2.63 -21.66
C ALA A 150 -11.39 2.38 -20.74
N VAL A 151 -11.40 2.93 -19.52
CA VAL A 151 -10.36 2.73 -18.51
C VAL A 151 -10.20 1.25 -18.17
N PHE A 152 -11.30 0.51 -17.98
CA PHE A 152 -11.26 -0.93 -17.74
C PHE A 152 -10.54 -1.68 -18.88
N GLY A 153 -10.85 -1.34 -20.15
CA GLY A 153 -10.19 -1.93 -21.31
C GLY A 153 -8.70 -1.61 -21.38
N ILE A 154 -8.33 -0.36 -21.08
CA ILE A 154 -6.92 0.09 -21.05
C ILE A 154 -6.14 -0.64 -19.94
N ILE A 155 -6.67 -0.69 -18.74
CA ILE A 155 -6.04 -1.39 -17.60
C ILE A 155 -5.96 -2.90 -17.88
N SER A 156 -6.97 -3.49 -18.54
CA SER A 156 -6.91 -4.90 -18.97
C SER A 156 -5.76 -5.16 -19.95
N GLN A 157 -5.53 -4.25 -20.92
CA GLN A 157 -4.37 -4.33 -21.82
C GLN A 157 -3.05 -4.17 -21.08
N PHE A 158 -2.99 -3.25 -20.09
CA PHE A 158 -1.81 -3.09 -19.24
C PHE A 158 -1.49 -4.39 -18.49
N PHE A 159 -2.49 -5.06 -17.91
CA PHE A 159 -2.30 -6.35 -17.25
C PHE A 159 -1.85 -7.44 -18.22
N ALA A 160 -2.35 -7.45 -19.45
CA ALA A 160 -1.88 -8.38 -20.47
C ALA A 160 -0.37 -8.19 -20.78
N GLU A 161 0.10 -6.94 -20.85
CA GLU A 161 1.54 -6.65 -20.98
C GLU A 161 2.30 -7.04 -19.71
N LEU A 162 1.79 -6.71 -18.52
CA LEU A 162 2.41 -7.06 -17.26
C LEU A 162 2.61 -8.57 -17.12
N LEU A 163 1.63 -9.37 -17.51
CA LEU A 163 1.71 -10.83 -17.46
C LEU A 163 2.73 -11.42 -18.46
N LYS A 164 3.01 -10.76 -19.59
CA LYS A 164 4.03 -11.20 -20.54
C LYS A 164 5.46 -11.05 -20.01
N TYR A 165 5.71 -9.99 -19.24
CA TYR A 165 7.06 -9.58 -18.86
C TYR A 165 7.32 -9.66 -17.35
N GLY A 166 6.29 -9.89 -16.56
CA GLY A 166 6.25 -9.46 -15.20
C GLY A 166 6.23 -10.53 -14.12
N THR A 167 6.39 -11.80 -14.44
CA THR A 167 6.48 -12.80 -13.38
C THR A 167 7.93 -13.10 -13.08
N VAL A 168 8.38 -12.74 -11.89
CA VAL A 168 9.70 -13.14 -11.39
C VAL A 168 9.51 -14.31 -10.46
N SER A 169 9.96 -15.49 -10.87
CA SER A 169 10.32 -16.53 -9.93
C SER A 169 11.68 -16.14 -9.34
N GLU A 170 11.72 -15.58 -8.14
CA GLU A 170 13.00 -15.42 -7.45
C GLU A 170 13.54 -16.82 -7.11
N GLU A 171 14.55 -17.27 -7.85
CA GLU A 171 15.41 -18.37 -7.42
C GLU A 171 16.13 -17.92 -6.15
N GLY A 172 15.69 -18.40 -4.98
CA GLY A 172 16.45 -18.18 -3.74
C GLY A 172 15.68 -17.85 -2.47
N SER A 173 14.49 -17.30 -2.51
CA SER A 173 13.50 -17.44 -1.43
C SER A 173 12.20 -17.80 -2.12
N SER A 174 11.70 -19.00 -1.89
CA SER A 174 10.51 -19.46 -2.56
C SER A 174 9.40 -18.46 -2.28
N SER A 175 8.87 -17.81 -3.34
CA SER A 175 7.66 -17.00 -3.24
C SER A 175 6.52 -17.81 -2.60
N GLU A 176 6.57 -19.14 -2.73
CA GLU A 176 5.75 -20.10 -2.01
C GLU A 176 5.85 -19.96 -0.48
N ASP A 177 7.06 -19.74 0.06
CA ASP A 177 7.24 -19.58 1.51
C ASP A 177 6.65 -18.27 2.01
N ILE A 178 6.84 -17.16 1.30
CA ILE A 178 6.34 -15.85 1.73
C ILE A 178 4.81 -15.84 1.73
N LEU A 179 4.18 -16.39 0.72
CA LEU A 179 2.73 -16.43 0.65
C LEU A 179 2.14 -17.48 1.58
N HIS A 180 2.77 -18.65 1.69
CA HIS A 180 2.39 -19.62 2.73
C HIS A 180 2.43 -18.94 4.09
N TYR A 181 3.50 -18.23 4.41
CA TYR A 181 3.64 -17.49 5.65
C TYR A 181 2.64 -16.32 5.77
N TYR A 182 2.34 -15.62 4.66
CA TYR A 182 1.30 -14.58 4.67
C TYR A 182 -0.06 -15.20 5.03
N ASN A 183 -0.47 -16.28 4.38
CA ASN A 183 -1.73 -16.98 4.67
C ASN A 183 -1.79 -17.45 6.13
N VAL A 184 -0.65 -17.85 6.71
CA VAL A 184 -0.57 -18.24 8.12
C VAL A 184 -0.83 -17.04 9.03
N ILE A 185 -0.34 -15.84 8.72
CA ILE A 185 -0.50 -14.65 9.57
C ILE A 185 -1.70 -13.77 9.19
N GLU A 186 -2.37 -14.02 8.07
CA GLU A 186 -3.54 -13.26 7.61
C GLU A 186 -4.62 -13.11 8.68
N PRO A 187 -4.99 -14.16 9.48
CA PRO A 187 -5.96 -14.00 10.55
C PRO A 187 -5.57 -12.92 11.57
N ALA A 188 -4.29 -12.83 11.92
CA ALA A 188 -3.80 -11.78 12.84
C ALA A 188 -3.86 -10.39 12.20
N ILE A 189 -3.52 -10.27 10.92
CA ILE A 189 -3.60 -9.01 10.17
C ILE A 189 -5.06 -8.53 10.12
N ARG A 190 -5.99 -9.42 9.82
CA ARG A 190 -7.42 -9.11 9.78
C ARG A 190 -7.94 -8.66 11.15
N ILE A 191 -7.61 -9.37 12.22
CA ILE A 191 -7.99 -8.99 13.60
C ILE A 191 -7.43 -7.62 13.95
N ILE A 192 -6.15 -7.35 13.64
CA ILE A 192 -5.55 -6.03 13.87
C ILE A 192 -6.33 -4.94 13.13
N ARG A 193 -6.73 -5.15 11.89
CA ARG A 193 -7.47 -4.17 11.09
C ARG A 193 -8.89 -3.95 11.59
N ASP A 194 -9.59 -5.02 11.91
CA ASP A 194 -11.00 -4.95 12.31
C ASP A 194 -11.17 -4.44 13.73
N GLU A 195 -10.22 -4.73 14.61
CA GLU A 195 -10.32 -4.50 16.04
C GLU A 195 -9.13 -3.68 16.59
N TYR A 196 -8.47 -2.86 15.77
CA TYR A 196 -7.23 -2.12 16.10
C TYR A 196 -7.27 -1.37 17.43
N SER A 197 -8.44 -0.89 17.85
CA SER A 197 -8.61 -0.16 19.12
C SER A 197 -8.54 -1.06 20.36
N ARG A 198 -8.67 -2.38 20.21
CA ARG A 198 -8.55 -3.34 21.31
C ARG A 198 -7.11 -3.54 21.73
N ARG A 199 -6.93 -3.99 22.98
CA ARG A 199 -5.63 -4.44 23.47
C ARG A 199 -5.30 -5.82 22.90
N PHE A 200 -4.13 -5.94 22.30
CA PHE A 200 -3.60 -7.20 21.79
C PHE A 200 -2.26 -7.52 22.44
N THR A 201 -2.07 -8.79 22.72
CA THR A 201 -0.75 -9.35 22.99
C THR A 201 -0.28 -10.15 21.78
N VAL A 202 1.02 -10.39 21.70
CA VAL A 202 1.59 -11.21 20.61
C VAL A 202 1.05 -12.63 20.67
N GLU A 203 0.79 -13.13 21.88
CA GLU A 203 0.21 -14.45 22.12
C GLU A 203 -1.19 -14.56 21.51
N MET A 204 -2.07 -13.57 21.76
CA MET A 204 -3.43 -13.55 21.18
C MET A 204 -3.40 -13.59 19.64
N LEU A 205 -2.46 -12.87 19.04
CA LEU A 205 -2.31 -12.86 17.58
C LEU A 205 -1.74 -14.18 17.04
N ALA A 206 -0.83 -14.80 17.76
CA ALA A 206 -0.27 -16.10 17.42
C ALA A 206 -1.32 -17.21 17.54
N ASP A 207 -2.13 -17.19 18.62
CA ASP A 207 -3.23 -18.12 18.84
C ASP A 207 -4.28 -18.04 17.73
N ALA A 208 -4.60 -16.82 17.27
CA ALA A 208 -5.50 -16.61 16.13
C ALA A 208 -4.97 -17.25 14.83
N CYS A 209 -3.66 -17.37 14.70
CA CYS A 209 -2.99 -18.02 13.58
C CYS A 209 -2.74 -19.54 13.82
N ASN A 210 -3.13 -20.09 14.96
CA ASN A 210 -2.88 -21.49 15.36
C ASN A 210 -1.39 -21.90 15.33
N ILE A 211 -0.49 -20.96 15.66
CA ILE A 211 0.95 -21.22 15.72
C ILE A 211 1.56 -20.70 17.03
N SER A 212 2.76 -21.20 17.37
CA SER A 212 3.46 -20.71 18.55
C SER A 212 3.87 -19.25 18.41
N LYS A 213 3.91 -18.51 19.53
CA LYS A 213 4.38 -17.10 19.59
C LYS A 213 5.72 -16.91 18.88
N PHE A 214 6.69 -17.81 19.11
CA PHE A 214 8.01 -17.69 18.49
C PHE A 214 7.94 -17.79 16.96
N HIS A 215 7.18 -18.76 16.47
CA HIS A 215 6.96 -18.96 15.03
C HIS A 215 6.23 -17.78 14.42
N PHE A 216 5.17 -17.29 15.06
CA PHE A 216 4.43 -16.10 14.66
C PHE A 216 5.34 -14.88 14.54
N CYS A 217 6.13 -14.54 15.58
CA CYS A 217 7.02 -13.39 15.54
C CYS A 217 8.02 -13.47 14.39
N ARG A 218 8.58 -14.63 14.12
CA ARG A 218 9.54 -14.86 13.04
C ARG A 218 8.88 -14.65 11.68
N ILE A 219 7.74 -15.32 11.44
CA ILE A 219 7.00 -15.22 10.18
C ILE A 219 6.50 -13.79 9.97
N PHE A 220 5.82 -13.21 10.98
CA PHE A 220 5.26 -11.87 10.86
C PHE A 220 6.35 -10.85 10.50
N LYS A 221 7.51 -10.91 11.16
CA LYS A 221 8.62 -10.02 10.86
C LYS A 221 9.22 -10.29 9.47
N SER A 222 9.30 -11.53 9.05
CA SER A 222 9.81 -11.91 7.72
C SER A 222 8.91 -11.39 6.59
N VAL A 223 7.58 -11.53 6.76
CA VAL A 223 6.59 -11.15 5.74
C VAL A 223 6.32 -9.64 5.75
N MET A 224 6.12 -9.07 6.95
CA MET A 224 5.69 -7.67 7.10
C MET A 224 6.86 -6.68 7.31
N GLY A 225 8.10 -7.15 7.33
CA GLY A 225 9.28 -6.31 7.57
C GLY A 225 9.38 -5.72 8.99
N MET A 226 8.36 -5.93 9.84
CA MET A 226 8.29 -5.38 11.20
C MET A 226 7.56 -6.33 12.16
N SER A 227 7.67 -6.07 13.47
CA SER A 227 6.93 -6.85 14.46
C SER A 227 5.43 -6.52 14.43
N ALA A 228 4.58 -7.48 14.84
CA ALA A 228 3.12 -7.31 14.87
C ALA A 228 2.65 -6.13 15.73
N ILE A 229 3.30 -5.87 16.87
CA ILE A 229 2.97 -4.73 17.71
C ILE A 229 3.39 -3.40 17.05
N LYS A 230 4.52 -3.38 16.33
CA LYS A 230 4.90 -2.19 15.54
C LYS A 230 3.89 -1.96 14.41
N TYR A 231 3.46 -3.00 13.72
CA TYR A 231 2.42 -2.94 12.69
C TYR A 231 1.09 -2.39 13.26
N LEU A 232 0.61 -2.95 14.38
CA LEU A 232 -0.57 -2.43 15.08
C LEU A 232 -0.43 -0.93 15.42
N ASN A 233 0.71 -0.53 15.95
CA ASN A 233 0.94 0.89 16.30
C ASN A 233 0.94 1.79 15.06
N VAL A 234 1.60 1.39 13.98
CA VAL A 234 1.56 2.12 12.69
C VAL A 234 0.12 2.24 12.18
N TYR A 235 -0.65 1.15 12.25
CA TYR A 235 -2.05 1.15 11.85
C TYR A 235 -2.89 2.13 12.67
N ARG A 236 -2.73 2.11 14.00
CA ARG A 236 -3.39 3.05 14.93
C ARG A 236 -3.01 4.50 14.66
N LEU A 237 -1.74 4.77 14.38
CA LEU A 237 -1.23 6.11 14.08
C LEU A 237 -1.88 6.67 12.81
N LYS A 238 -2.06 5.87 11.75
CA LYS A 238 -2.74 6.29 10.52
C LYS A 238 -4.21 6.66 10.78
N ILE A 239 -4.93 5.83 11.57
CA ILE A 239 -6.30 6.17 11.98
C ILE A 239 -6.34 7.47 12.79
N ALA A 240 -5.39 7.61 13.74
CA ALA A 240 -5.30 8.82 14.55
C ALA A 240 -5.02 10.06 13.69
N ASP A 241 -4.13 9.97 12.71
CA ASP A 241 -3.82 11.08 11.81
C ASP A 241 -5.06 11.52 11.00
N THR A 242 -5.81 10.56 10.48
CA THR A 242 -7.10 10.84 9.82
C THR A 242 -8.10 11.52 10.77
N LEU A 243 -8.21 11.06 12.02
CA LEU A 243 -9.10 11.67 13.02
C LEU A 243 -8.64 13.05 13.42
N LEU A 244 -7.35 13.24 13.58
CA LEU A 244 -6.75 14.54 13.84
C LEU A 244 -7.04 15.55 12.72
N THR A 245 -7.15 15.15 11.47
CA THR A 245 -7.45 16.03 10.32
C THR A 245 -8.94 16.21 10.04
N SER A 246 -9.78 15.28 10.43
CA SER A 246 -11.21 15.25 10.07
C SER A 246 -12.16 15.54 11.23
N SER A 247 -11.66 15.83 12.45
CA SER A 247 -12.50 16.07 13.61
C SER A 247 -11.90 17.10 14.57
N ASP A 248 -12.76 17.76 15.37
CA ASP A 248 -12.36 18.72 16.41
C ASP A 248 -12.10 18.04 17.77
N ARG A 249 -11.88 16.74 17.79
CA ARG A 249 -11.65 15.99 19.04
C ARG A 249 -10.30 16.32 19.64
N GLN A 250 -10.21 16.20 20.96
CA GLN A 250 -8.95 16.38 21.68
C GLN A 250 -7.98 15.24 21.37
N ILE A 251 -6.68 15.54 21.33
CA ILE A 251 -5.61 14.59 21.02
C ILE A 251 -5.67 13.35 21.94
N GLY A 252 -5.92 13.55 23.23
CA GLY A 252 -6.04 12.46 24.20
C GLY A 252 -7.25 11.56 23.93
N GLU A 253 -8.37 12.13 23.51
CA GLU A 253 -9.57 11.37 23.09
C GLU A 253 -9.28 10.54 21.84
N ILE A 254 -8.61 11.12 20.84
CA ILE A 254 -8.21 10.43 19.63
C ILE A 254 -7.26 9.28 19.94
N ALA A 255 -6.27 9.50 20.81
CA ALA A 255 -5.37 8.45 21.26
C ALA A 255 -6.14 7.26 21.84
N THR A 256 -7.10 7.53 22.75
CA THR A 256 -7.94 6.49 23.35
C THR A 256 -8.82 5.77 22.32
N LEU A 257 -9.45 6.50 21.41
CA LEU A 257 -10.26 5.92 20.33
C LEU A 257 -9.44 5.01 19.41
N CYS A 258 -8.16 5.31 19.22
CA CYS A 258 -7.24 4.50 18.45
C CYS A 258 -6.62 3.34 19.25
N GLY A 259 -6.97 3.19 20.52
CA GLY A 259 -6.52 2.07 21.37
C GLY A 259 -5.18 2.31 22.06
N PHE A 260 -4.71 3.55 22.17
CA PHE A 260 -3.57 3.91 23.01
C PHE A 260 -4.03 4.15 24.45
N GLU A 261 -3.43 3.42 25.39
CA GLU A 261 -3.73 3.56 26.83
C GLU A 261 -3.07 4.80 27.44
N ASP A 262 -1.97 5.26 26.85
CA ASP A 262 -1.19 6.41 27.32
C ASP A 262 -1.00 7.46 26.20
N ALA A 263 -1.50 8.66 26.45
CA ALA A 263 -1.42 9.76 25.49
C ALA A 263 0.02 10.28 25.26
N GLY A 264 0.89 10.16 26.27
CA GLY A 264 2.31 10.50 26.15
C GLY A 264 3.05 9.51 25.25
N TYR A 265 2.79 8.22 25.43
CA TYR A 265 3.29 7.18 24.51
C TYR A 265 2.80 7.43 23.08
N PHE A 266 1.49 7.70 22.90
CA PHE A 266 0.95 8.06 21.61
C PHE A 266 1.68 9.24 20.97
N ALA A 267 1.81 10.35 21.69
CA ALA A 267 2.46 11.55 21.18
C ALA A 267 3.93 11.30 20.78
N ARG A 268 4.64 10.49 21.58
CA ARG A 268 6.03 10.11 21.29
C ARG A 268 6.13 9.30 20.00
N ILE A 269 5.37 8.20 19.85
CA ILE A 269 5.47 7.36 18.66
C ILE A 269 4.86 8.04 17.42
N TYR A 270 3.88 8.94 17.61
CA TYR A 270 3.34 9.77 16.52
C TYR A 270 4.45 10.70 15.99
N LYS A 271 5.19 11.38 16.89
CA LYS A 271 6.33 12.22 16.51
C LYS A 271 7.44 11.41 15.83
N GLU A 272 7.76 10.21 16.35
CA GLU A 272 8.74 9.31 15.74
C GLU A 272 8.33 8.88 14.33
N HIS A 273 7.01 8.72 14.08
CA HIS A 273 6.50 8.24 12.80
C HIS A 273 6.31 9.35 11.76
N TYR A 274 5.77 10.52 12.18
CA TYR A 274 5.43 11.64 11.29
C TYR A 274 6.42 12.80 11.33
N GLY A 275 7.44 12.76 12.20
CA GLY A 275 8.43 13.83 12.34
C GLY A 275 7.96 15.02 13.19
N HIS A 276 6.66 15.17 13.43
CA HIS A 276 6.07 16.27 14.21
C HIS A 276 5.10 15.77 15.28
N ALA A 277 4.84 16.61 16.29
CA ALA A 277 3.88 16.27 17.34
C ALA A 277 2.43 16.28 16.78
N PRO A 278 1.49 15.47 17.34
CA PRO A 278 0.09 15.48 16.92
C PRO A 278 -0.62 16.83 17.13
N SER A 279 -0.04 17.72 17.93
CA SER A 279 -0.53 19.11 18.16
C SER A 279 -0.05 20.11 17.11
N LYS A 280 1.01 19.80 16.35
CA LYS A 280 1.51 20.65 15.27
C LYS A 280 0.86 20.21 13.96
N ARG A 281 -0.38 20.60 13.77
CA ARG A 281 -1.06 20.54 12.48
C ARG A 281 -0.56 21.66 11.60
N GLU A 282 -0.17 21.35 10.37
CA GLU A 282 -0.30 22.34 9.30
C GLU A 282 -1.80 22.41 8.96
N ASP A 283 -2.40 23.57 9.18
CA ASP A 283 -3.72 23.87 8.66
C ASP A 283 -3.66 23.68 7.14
N LYS A 284 -4.26 22.60 6.65
CA LYS A 284 -4.45 22.44 5.21
C LYS A 284 -5.51 23.43 4.79
N VAL A 285 -5.06 24.53 4.17
CA VAL A 285 -5.88 25.43 3.35
C VAL A 285 -6.43 24.64 2.15
#